data_613cad09a7b189ed011bc4bf0bc42355
#
_entry.id   613cad09a7b189ed011bc4bf0bc42355
#
_cell.length_a   1.000
_cell.length_b   1.000
_cell.length_c   1.000
_cell.angle_alpha   90.00
_cell.angle_beta   90.00
_cell.angle_gamma   90.00
#
_symmetry.space_group_name_H-M   'P 1'
#
loop_
_entity.id
_entity.type
_entity.pdbx_description
1 polymer ?
#
loop_
_entity_poly.entity_id
_entity_poly.type
_entity_poly.pdbx_seq_one_letter_code
_entity_poly.pdbx_strand_id
1 'polypeptide(L)'
;MTRLRDTMLAILLCGAFAFGGAARACETALLLAVDVSNSIDPGEYRIQTEGMATALRDDVIVDAMVRGLNAIAVMQWSGAGMQEVTVPWRRIGSRADMDRLADEVGAMRRAYIGANTAIGQAVRVGVEELLTQGDCARLILDVSGDGPDNAGTELDRARRMAERQGVTVNGLAIDGLGAATTTYYDRRLVTADGFVETAKGFLDFPRAIRAKIRREVSRVMG
;
A
#
# COMPACT_ATOMS: atom_id res chain seq x y z
N MET A 1 -71.45 31.90 36.12
CA MET A 1 -70.13 31.49 36.74
C MET A 1 -69.74 30.15 36.20
N THR A 2 -68.98 30.14 35.11
CA THR A 2 -68.60 28.94 34.35
C THR A 2 -67.10 28.90 34.33
N ARG A 3 -66.49 27.87 34.96
CA ARG A 3 -65.05 27.65 35.03
C ARG A 3 -64.63 26.87 33.79
N LEU A 4 -63.77 27.49 32.94
CA LEU A 4 -63.02 26.82 31.89
C LEU A 4 -61.95 25.94 32.51
N ARG A 5 -61.90 24.66 32.13
CA ARG A 5 -60.80 23.71 32.47
C ARG A 5 -59.88 23.64 31.27
N ASP A 6 -58.71 24.23 31.42
CA ASP A 6 -57.63 24.11 30.46
C ASP A 6 -56.99 22.72 30.51
N THR A 7 -57.14 21.99 29.43
CA THR A 7 -56.49 20.68 29.23
C THR A 7 -55.16 20.90 28.51
N MET A 8 -54.07 20.89 29.22
CA MET A 8 -52.72 20.90 28.63
C MET A 8 -52.43 19.53 27.99
N LEU A 9 -52.34 19.50 26.68
CA LEU A 9 -51.91 18.34 25.89
C LEU A 9 -50.40 18.34 25.82
N ALA A 10 -49.72 17.46 26.60
CA ALA A 10 -48.31 17.26 26.54
C ALA A 10 -47.94 16.40 25.32
N ILE A 11 -47.34 16.99 24.31
CA ILE A 11 -46.80 16.28 23.14
C ILE A 11 -45.43 15.71 23.53
N LEU A 12 -45.39 14.38 23.74
CA LEU A 12 -44.15 13.64 23.90
C LEU A 12 -43.45 13.54 22.53
N LEU A 13 -42.43 14.36 22.29
CA LEU A 13 -41.54 14.20 21.15
C LEU A 13 -40.61 13.01 21.42
N CYS A 14 -40.96 11.84 20.85
CA CYS A 14 -40.09 10.65 20.84
C CYS A 14 -39.00 10.89 19.79
N GLY A 15 -37.85 11.40 20.21
CA GLY A 15 -36.67 11.55 19.37
C GLY A 15 -36.11 10.16 18.97
N ALA A 16 -36.36 9.77 17.71
CA ALA A 16 -35.73 8.60 17.13
C ALA A 16 -34.21 8.91 16.96
N PHE A 17 -33.37 8.43 17.89
CA PHE A 17 -31.94 8.35 17.68
C PHE A 17 -31.69 7.32 16.58
N ALA A 18 -31.53 7.77 15.35
CA ALA A 18 -30.97 6.97 14.28
C ALA A 18 -29.52 6.62 14.70
N PHE A 19 -29.32 5.39 15.16
CA PHE A 19 -27.98 4.81 15.22
C PHE A 19 -27.50 4.68 13.78
N GLY A 20 -26.90 5.73 13.24
CA GLY A 20 -26.10 5.66 12.04
C GLY A 20 -24.98 4.69 12.34
N GLY A 21 -25.07 3.45 11.87
CA GLY A 21 -23.96 2.53 11.86
C GLY A 21 -22.79 3.26 11.19
N ALA A 22 -21.69 3.46 11.91
CA ALA A 22 -20.48 4.02 11.34
C ALA A 22 -20.14 3.17 10.12
N ALA A 23 -20.22 3.76 8.92
CA ALA A 23 -19.73 3.11 7.71
C ALA A 23 -18.30 2.65 8.04
N ARG A 24 -18.03 1.36 7.90
CA ARG A 24 -16.67 0.83 8.17
C ARG A 24 -15.74 1.55 7.20
N ALA A 25 -14.98 2.49 7.74
CA ALA A 25 -13.96 3.20 6.99
C ALA A 25 -12.85 2.20 6.60
N CYS A 26 -12.19 2.45 5.49
CA CYS A 26 -10.98 1.76 5.10
C CYS A 26 -9.90 1.88 6.19
N GLU A 27 -9.34 0.77 6.63
CA GLU A 27 -8.27 0.80 7.63
C GLU A 27 -6.94 1.21 7.01
N THR A 28 -6.58 0.61 5.87
CA THR A 28 -5.30 0.84 5.20
C THR A 28 -5.46 0.91 3.69
N ALA A 29 -4.88 1.94 3.07
CA ALA A 29 -4.56 1.92 1.65
C ALA A 29 -3.09 1.51 1.47
N LEU A 30 -2.84 0.43 0.75
CA LEU A 30 -1.53 -0.12 0.46
C LEU A 30 -1.23 -0.01 -1.04
N LEU A 31 -0.19 0.74 -1.39
CA LEU A 31 0.32 0.79 -2.76
C LEU A 31 1.62 -0.01 -2.84
N LEU A 32 1.62 -1.10 -3.59
CA LEU A 32 2.82 -1.88 -3.90
C LEU A 32 3.51 -1.25 -5.11
N ALA A 33 4.63 -0.57 -4.90
CA ALA A 33 5.44 0.05 -5.94
C ALA A 33 6.64 -0.85 -6.30
N VAL A 34 6.57 -1.50 -7.46
CA VAL A 34 7.49 -2.56 -7.89
C VAL A 34 8.48 -2.04 -8.90
N ASP A 35 9.77 -2.19 -8.62
CA ASP A 35 10.86 -1.87 -9.54
C ASP A 35 10.83 -2.80 -10.76
N VAL A 36 10.86 -2.19 -11.93
CA VAL A 36 11.02 -2.87 -13.21
C VAL A 36 12.13 -2.20 -14.04
N SER A 37 13.12 -1.60 -13.37
CA SER A 37 14.28 -0.97 -14.00
C SER A 37 15.18 -1.98 -14.70
N ASN A 38 16.21 -1.49 -15.39
CA ASN A 38 17.04 -2.31 -16.28
C ASN A 38 17.82 -3.43 -15.58
N SER A 39 18.04 -3.34 -14.27
CA SER A 39 18.69 -4.40 -13.47
C SER A 39 17.81 -5.65 -13.32
N ILE A 40 16.49 -5.51 -13.47
CA ILE A 40 15.54 -6.60 -13.33
C ILE A 40 15.43 -7.39 -14.64
N ASP A 41 15.84 -8.66 -14.64
CA ASP A 41 15.69 -9.51 -15.80
C ASP A 41 14.25 -10.10 -15.93
N PRO A 42 13.89 -10.72 -17.08
CA PRO A 42 12.55 -11.30 -17.26
C PRO A 42 12.20 -12.43 -16.28
N GLY A 43 13.21 -13.19 -15.81
CA GLY A 43 13.02 -14.27 -14.82
C GLY A 43 12.76 -13.68 -13.43
N GLU A 44 13.50 -12.65 -13.05
CA GLU A 44 13.35 -11.91 -11.81
C GLU A 44 12.01 -11.19 -11.73
N TYR A 45 11.58 -10.55 -12.83
CA TYR A 45 10.26 -9.95 -12.92
C TYR A 45 9.15 -10.98 -12.70
N ARG A 46 9.27 -12.17 -13.29
CA ARG A 46 8.30 -13.25 -13.07
C ARG A 46 8.29 -13.71 -11.61
N ILE A 47 9.45 -13.84 -10.96
CA ILE A 47 9.54 -14.18 -9.53
C ILE A 47 8.83 -13.12 -8.68
N GLN A 48 8.97 -11.82 -9.01
CA GLN A 48 8.26 -10.75 -8.32
C GLN A 48 6.74 -10.89 -8.47
N THR A 49 6.22 -11.04 -9.68
CA THR A 49 4.76 -11.13 -9.92
C THR A 49 4.14 -12.38 -9.31
N GLU A 50 4.77 -13.55 -9.48
CA GLU A 50 4.34 -14.82 -8.88
C GLU A 50 4.44 -14.79 -7.34
N GLY A 51 5.49 -14.18 -6.80
CA GLY A 51 5.69 -13.99 -5.37
C GLY A 51 4.63 -13.11 -4.74
N MET A 52 4.31 -11.98 -5.35
CA MET A 52 3.22 -11.09 -4.93
C MET A 52 1.87 -11.81 -5.00
N ALA A 53 1.56 -12.46 -6.13
CA ALA A 53 0.31 -13.20 -6.31
C ALA A 53 0.12 -14.30 -5.25
N THR A 54 1.21 -14.98 -4.89
CA THR A 54 1.21 -15.99 -3.82
C THR A 54 0.99 -15.36 -2.45
N ALA A 55 1.65 -14.23 -2.16
CA ALA A 55 1.48 -13.51 -0.90
C ALA A 55 0.04 -12.99 -0.73
N LEU A 56 -0.59 -12.49 -1.79
CA LEU A 56 -1.96 -12.01 -1.78
C LEU A 56 -3.01 -13.12 -1.55
N ARG A 57 -2.63 -14.39 -1.66
CA ARG A 57 -3.47 -15.56 -1.29
C ARG A 57 -3.22 -16.09 0.12
N ASP A 58 -2.26 -15.52 0.83
CA ASP A 58 -1.98 -15.91 2.23
C ASP A 58 -3.18 -15.62 3.14
N ASP A 59 -3.61 -16.60 3.91
CA ASP A 59 -4.84 -16.50 4.73
C ASP A 59 -4.78 -15.34 5.74
N VAL A 60 -3.62 -15.09 6.34
CA VAL A 60 -3.46 -13.98 7.32
C VAL A 60 -3.60 -12.61 6.62
N ILE A 61 -3.03 -12.47 5.42
CA ILE A 61 -3.15 -11.26 4.61
C ILE A 61 -4.60 -11.07 4.16
N VAL A 62 -5.21 -12.12 3.60
CA VAL A 62 -6.61 -12.08 3.15
C VAL A 62 -7.54 -11.66 4.27
N ASP A 63 -7.41 -12.29 5.43
CA ASP A 63 -8.25 -11.97 6.60
C ASP A 63 -8.07 -10.53 7.08
N ALA A 64 -6.84 -10.01 7.10
CA ALA A 64 -6.57 -8.62 7.49
C ALA A 64 -7.14 -7.63 6.46
N MET A 65 -6.94 -7.90 5.17
CA MET A 65 -7.43 -7.07 4.08
C MET A 65 -8.95 -6.95 4.08
N VAL A 66 -9.65 -8.09 4.25
CA VAL A 66 -11.12 -8.14 4.28
C VAL A 66 -11.69 -7.46 5.55
N ARG A 67 -11.11 -7.77 6.73
CA ARG A 67 -11.59 -7.16 7.98
C ARG A 67 -11.44 -5.65 7.99
N GLY A 68 -10.32 -5.14 7.46
CA GLY A 68 -10.03 -3.70 7.39
C GLY A 68 -10.75 -2.98 6.25
N LEU A 69 -11.46 -3.69 5.36
CA LEU A 69 -11.95 -3.13 4.09
C LEU A 69 -10.84 -2.37 3.36
N ASN A 70 -9.63 -2.92 3.39
CA ASN A 70 -8.44 -2.25 2.91
C ASN A 70 -8.49 -1.99 1.40
N ALA A 71 -7.84 -0.91 0.97
CA ALA A 71 -7.61 -0.63 -0.44
C ALA A 71 -6.20 -1.08 -0.84
N ILE A 72 -6.05 -1.59 -2.05
CA ILE A 72 -4.75 -1.99 -2.59
C ILE A 72 -4.65 -1.69 -4.08
N ALA A 73 -3.46 -1.30 -4.52
CA ALA A 73 -3.10 -1.15 -5.93
C ALA A 73 -1.65 -1.58 -6.14
N VAL A 74 -1.27 -1.80 -7.41
CA VAL A 74 0.13 -2.06 -7.79
C VAL A 74 0.57 -1.04 -8.82
N MET A 75 1.69 -0.38 -8.53
CA MET A 75 2.37 0.53 -9.42
C MET A 75 3.69 -0.09 -9.87
N GLN A 76 3.96 -0.11 -11.16
CA GLN A 76 5.31 -0.39 -11.66
C GLN A 76 6.07 0.91 -11.86
N TRP A 77 7.36 0.89 -11.57
CA TRP A 77 8.21 2.06 -11.73
C TRP A 77 9.60 1.69 -12.25
N SER A 78 10.24 2.65 -12.95
CA SER A 78 11.58 2.51 -13.49
C SER A 78 12.26 3.89 -13.52
N GLY A 79 12.64 4.40 -14.69
CA GLY A 79 13.26 5.70 -14.88
C GLY A 79 12.36 6.90 -14.61
N ALA A 80 12.92 8.09 -14.85
CA ALA A 80 12.19 9.34 -14.71
C ALA A 80 10.99 9.39 -15.67
N GLY A 81 9.79 9.71 -15.13
CA GLY A 81 8.55 9.73 -15.90
C GLY A 81 7.96 8.35 -16.22
N MET A 82 8.52 7.28 -15.66
CA MET A 82 8.09 5.90 -15.88
C MET A 82 7.51 5.30 -14.58
N GLN A 83 6.35 5.76 -14.19
CA GLN A 83 5.55 5.28 -13.07
C GLN A 83 4.11 5.09 -13.55
N GLU A 84 3.56 3.89 -13.39
CA GLU A 84 2.22 3.53 -13.84
C GLU A 84 1.51 2.62 -12.84
N VAL A 85 0.29 2.97 -12.45
CA VAL A 85 -0.59 2.07 -11.68
C VAL A 85 -1.14 1.01 -12.63
N THR A 86 -0.47 -0.14 -12.68
CA THR A 86 -0.79 -1.24 -13.61
C THR A 86 -1.89 -2.15 -13.10
N VAL A 87 -2.10 -2.19 -11.78
CA VAL A 87 -3.27 -2.82 -11.16
C VAL A 87 -3.99 -1.73 -10.36
N PRO A 88 -5.18 -1.28 -10.81
CA PRO A 88 -5.87 -0.13 -10.23
C PRO A 88 -6.37 -0.41 -8.81
N TRP A 89 -6.62 0.66 -8.06
CA TRP A 89 -7.15 0.59 -6.70
C TRP A 89 -8.39 -0.28 -6.60
N ARG A 90 -8.35 -1.20 -5.62
CA ARG A 90 -9.47 -2.08 -5.28
C ARG A 90 -9.73 -2.07 -3.79
N ARG A 91 -10.99 -1.95 -3.44
CA ARG A 91 -11.46 -2.16 -2.07
C ARG A 91 -11.69 -3.66 -1.86
N ILE A 92 -11.08 -4.22 -0.83
CA ILE A 92 -11.15 -5.66 -0.53
C ILE A 92 -12.27 -5.91 0.48
N GLY A 93 -13.36 -6.50 0.01
CA GLY A 93 -14.50 -6.88 0.85
C GLY A 93 -14.67 -8.39 1.03
N SER A 94 -13.94 -9.21 0.27
CA SER A 94 -14.07 -10.66 0.29
C SER A 94 -12.78 -11.37 -0.13
N ARG A 95 -12.66 -12.66 0.20
CA ARG A 95 -11.59 -13.52 -0.34
C ARG A 95 -11.58 -13.53 -1.87
N ALA A 96 -12.75 -13.57 -2.49
CA ALA A 96 -12.85 -13.56 -3.95
C ALA A 96 -12.28 -12.28 -4.58
N ASP A 97 -12.28 -11.15 -3.87
CA ASP A 97 -11.60 -9.93 -4.35
C ASP A 97 -10.09 -10.11 -4.33
N MET A 98 -9.55 -10.75 -3.28
CA MET A 98 -8.12 -11.07 -3.18
C MET A 98 -7.67 -12.09 -4.22
N ASP A 99 -8.48 -13.11 -4.49
CA ASP A 99 -8.15 -14.11 -5.50
C ASP A 99 -8.08 -13.47 -6.90
N ARG A 100 -9.06 -12.62 -7.25
CA ARG A 100 -9.04 -11.87 -8.51
C ARG A 100 -7.84 -10.91 -8.61
N LEU A 101 -7.51 -10.22 -7.51
CA LEU A 101 -6.34 -9.35 -7.46
C LEU A 101 -5.06 -10.15 -7.67
N ALA A 102 -4.93 -11.31 -7.02
CA ALA A 102 -3.77 -12.17 -7.15
C ALA A 102 -3.61 -12.73 -8.57
N ASP A 103 -4.73 -13.11 -9.24
CA ASP A 103 -4.71 -13.54 -10.65
C ASP A 103 -4.22 -12.40 -11.56
N GLU A 104 -4.71 -11.18 -11.35
CA GLU A 104 -4.32 -9.99 -12.13
C GLU A 104 -2.84 -9.63 -11.93
N VAL A 105 -2.36 -9.66 -10.68
CA VAL A 105 -0.94 -9.42 -10.36
C VAL A 105 -0.04 -10.49 -10.96
N GLY A 106 -0.43 -11.77 -10.88
CA GLY A 106 0.33 -12.88 -11.48
C GLY A 106 0.40 -12.82 -13.01
N ALA A 107 -0.62 -12.24 -13.66
CA ALA A 107 -0.69 -12.05 -15.10
C ALA A 107 -0.17 -10.68 -15.58
N MET A 108 0.29 -9.82 -14.67
CA MET A 108 0.70 -8.45 -14.96
C MET A 108 1.88 -8.41 -15.92
N ARG A 109 1.77 -7.61 -16.97
CA ARG A 109 2.85 -7.41 -17.94
C ARG A 109 3.80 -6.32 -17.44
N ARG A 110 5.10 -6.49 -17.72
CA ARG A 110 6.11 -5.48 -17.41
C ARG A 110 5.82 -4.19 -18.20
N ALA A 111 5.66 -3.07 -17.49
CA ALA A 111 5.29 -1.79 -18.10
C ALA A 111 6.47 -1.13 -18.82
N TYR A 112 7.69 -1.28 -18.27
CA TYR A 112 8.88 -0.59 -18.79
C TYR A 112 10.05 -1.54 -18.95
N ILE A 113 10.93 -1.24 -19.93
CA ILE A 113 12.16 -1.97 -20.21
C ILE A 113 13.29 -0.96 -20.44
N GLY A 114 14.46 -1.20 -19.85
CA GLY A 114 15.70 -0.52 -20.24
C GLY A 114 15.87 0.90 -19.72
N ALA A 115 15.40 1.21 -18.50
CA ALA A 115 15.58 2.53 -17.90
C ALA A 115 16.29 2.47 -16.53
N ASN A 116 16.70 3.64 -16.03
CA ASN A 116 17.36 3.83 -14.75
C ASN A 116 16.39 3.62 -13.58
N THR A 117 16.89 3.76 -12.35
CA THR A 117 16.18 3.56 -11.08
C THR A 117 15.82 4.92 -10.47
N ALA A 118 14.57 5.38 -10.64
CA ALA A 118 14.08 6.69 -10.22
C ALA A 118 13.22 6.60 -8.95
N ILE A 119 13.81 6.17 -7.81
CA ILE A 119 13.10 5.93 -6.54
C ILE A 119 12.38 7.19 -6.04
N GLY A 120 13.04 8.36 -6.13
CA GLY A 120 12.43 9.62 -5.67
C GLY A 120 11.15 9.95 -6.44
N GLN A 121 11.07 9.65 -7.73
CA GLN A 121 9.83 9.82 -8.50
C GLN A 121 8.79 8.75 -8.17
N ALA A 122 9.21 7.51 -7.97
CA ALA A 122 8.30 6.44 -7.54
C ALA A 122 7.63 6.81 -6.21
N VAL A 123 8.40 7.33 -5.24
CA VAL A 123 7.84 7.81 -3.96
C VAL A 123 6.89 8.99 -4.17
N ARG A 124 7.27 10.00 -4.97
CA ARG A 124 6.41 11.17 -5.22
C ARG A 124 5.07 10.76 -5.84
N VAL A 125 5.10 9.97 -6.92
CA VAL A 125 3.88 9.51 -7.61
C VAL A 125 3.07 8.59 -6.70
N GLY A 126 3.72 7.68 -5.97
CA GLY A 126 3.04 6.80 -5.02
C GLY A 126 2.32 7.57 -3.90
N VAL A 127 2.90 8.66 -3.40
CA VAL A 127 2.23 9.54 -2.42
C VAL A 127 1.01 10.22 -3.06
N GLU A 128 1.14 10.76 -4.27
CA GLU A 128 0.02 11.38 -5.00
C GLU A 128 -1.14 10.40 -5.22
N GLU A 129 -0.84 9.15 -5.59
CA GLU A 129 -1.83 8.07 -5.73
C GLU A 129 -2.52 7.72 -4.40
N LEU A 130 -1.76 7.58 -3.31
CA LEU A 130 -2.29 7.26 -1.98
C LEU A 130 -3.22 8.36 -1.44
N LEU A 131 -2.95 9.62 -1.72
CA LEU A 131 -3.80 10.73 -1.31
C LEU A 131 -5.20 10.69 -1.95
N THR A 132 -5.38 9.96 -3.05
CA THR A 132 -6.72 9.71 -3.62
C THR A 132 -7.57 8.79 -2.76
N GLN A 133 -6.97 8.07 -1.79
CA GLN A 133 -7.60 7.13 -0.86
C GLN A 133 -7.86 7.77 0.52
N GLY A 134 -8.31 9.02 0.54
CA GLY A 134 -8.46 9.83 1.75
C GLY A 134 -9.49 9.33 2.78
N ASP A 135 -10.26 8.29 2.46
CA ASP A 135 -11.18 7.61 3.39
C ASP A 135 -10.51 6.45 4.16
N CYS A 136 -9.24 6.13 3.87
CA CYS A 136 -8.44 5.16 4.60
C CYS A 136 -7.69 5.82 5.75
N ALA A 137 -7.69 5.16 6.92
CA ALA A 137 -7.05 5.70 8.13
C ALA A 137 -5.50 5.69 8.04
N ARG A 138 -4.92 4.78 7.27
CA ARG A 138 -3.48 4.63 7.06
C ARG A 138 -3.16 4.61 5.58
N LEU A 139 -2.15 5.36 5.18
CA LEU A 139 -1.64 5.39 3.81
C LEU A 139 -0.23 4.81 3.79
N ILE A 140 -0.03 3.68 3.10
CA ILE A 140 1.24 2.96 3.07
C ILE A 140 1.73 2.80 1.63
N LEU A 141 2.95 3.26 1.38
CA LEU A 141 3.70 3.03 0.16
C LEU A 141 4.77 1.95 0.42
N ASP A 142 4.62 0.82 -0.22
CA ASP A 142 5.61 -0.26 -0.24
C ASP A 142 6.48 -0.12 -1.49
N VAL A 143 7.76 0.21 -1.34
CA VAL A 143 8.71 0.35 -2.45
C VAL A 143 9.67 -0.84 -2.47
N SER A 144 9.59 -1.67 -3.51
CA SER A 144 10.53 -2.78 -3.73
C SER A 144 11.50 -2.49 -4.86
N GLY A 145 12.78 -2.88 -4.69
CA GLY A 145 13.81 -2.74 -5.72
C GLY A 145 15.15 -3.34 -5.28
N ASP A 146 16.11 -3.42 -6.21
CA ASP A 146 17.40 -4.11 -6.06
C ASP A 146 18.61 -3.15 -6.01
N GLY A 147 18.39 -1.83 -5.99
CA GLY A 147 19.50 -0.87 -6.00
C GLY A 147 19.14 0.53 -5.52
N PRO A 148 20.13 1.43 -5.47
CA PRO A 148 19.95 2.83 -5.10
C PRO A 148 19.31 3.65 -6.24
N ASP A 149 18.78 4.84 -5.90
CA ASP A 149 18.40 5.85 -6.91
C ASP A 149 19.63 6.25 -7.73
N ASN A 150 19.55 6.05 -9.03
CA ASN A 150 20.60 6.44 -9.99
C ASN A 150 20.11 7.38 -11.11
N ALA A 151 18.86 7.85 -10.99
CA ALA A 151 18.26 8.81 -11.94
C ALA A 151 18.27 10.26 -11.41
N GLY A 152 18.86 10.51 -10.22
CA GLY A 152 18.97 11.86 -9.65
C GLY A 152 17.63 12.47 -9.21
N THR A 153 16.70 11.67 -8.74
CA THR A 153 15.30 12.08 -8.52
C THR A 153 14.99 12.52 -7.09
N GLU A 154 15.72 13.42 -6.51
CA GLU A 154 15.41 14.13 -5.24
C GLU A 154 14.70 13.27 -4.15
N LEU A 155 15.19 12.04 -3.89
CA LEU A 155 14.56 11.08 -2.97
C LEU A 155 14.28 11.68 -1.59
N ASP A 156 15.21 12.45 -1.02
CA ASP A 156 15.01 13.09 0.28
C ASP A 156 13.84 14.08 0.30
N ARG A 157 13.58 14.75 -0.82
CA ARG A 157 12.44 15.65 -0.96
C ARG A 157 11.13 14.87 -1.03
N ALA A 158 11.10 13.77 -1.79
CA ALA A 158 9.95 12.89 -1.91
C ALA A 158 9.61 12.23 -0.56
N ARG A 159 10.61 11.73 0.17
CA ARG A 159 10.43 11.19 1.53
C ARG A 159 9.83 12.23 2.49
N ARG A 160 10.38 13.45 2.53
CA ARG A 160 9.81 14.52 3.35
C ARG A 160 8.39 14.92 2.92
N MET A 161 8.04 14.77 1.65
CA MET A 161 6.67 14.95 1.17
C MET A 161 5.76 13.87 1.78
N ALA A 162 6.15 12.59 1.74
CA ALA A 162 5.41 11.49 2.35
C ALA A 162 5.15 11.76 3.85
N GLU A 163 6.20 12.10 4.60
CA GLU A 163 6.12 12.43 6.04
C GLU A 163 5.11 13.56 6.33
N ARG A 164 5.15 14.64 5.54
CA ARG A 164 4.21 15.77 5.72
C ARG A 164 2.75 15.40 5.38
N GLN A 165 2.55 14.44 4.50
CA GLN A 165 1.23 13.97 4.08
C GLN A 165 0.72 12.80 4.93
N GLY A 166 1.47 12.35 5.94
CA GLY A 166 1.11 11.21 6.78
C GLY A 166 1.14 9.86 6.03
N VAL A 167 1.95 9.77 4.97
CA VAL A 167 2.17 8.52 4.22
C VAL A 167 3.38 7.81 4.80
N THR A 168 3.20 6.58 5.28
CA THR A 168 4.30 5.71 5.67
C THR A 168 4.95 5.09 4.44
N VAL A 169 6.25 5.27 4.28
CA VAL A 169 7.04 4.61 3.22
C VAL A 169 7.84 3.47 3.82
N ASN A 170 7.58 2.26 3.35
CA ASN A 170 8.34 1.06 3.67
C ASN A 170 9.18 0.61 2.47
N GLY A 171 10.26 -0.12 2.73
CA GLY A 171 11.13 -0.67 1.71
C GLY A 171 11.13 -2.20 1.69
N LEU A 172 11.16 -2.81 0.51
CA LEU A 172 11.60 -4.18 0.31
C LEU A 172 12.89 -4.12 -0.50
N ALA A 173 14.02 -4.32 0.18
CA ALA A 173 15.33 -4.31 -0.44
C ALA A 173 15.69 -5.72 -0.94
N ILE A 174 15.96 -5.85 -2.23
CA ILE A 174 16.48 -7.09 -2.81
C ILE A 174 18.00 -6.97 -2.84
N ASP A 175 18.67 -7.63 -1.90
CA ASP A 175 20.14 -7.63 -1.80
C ASP A 175 20.73 -8.87 -2.49
N GLY A 176 21.80 -8.67 -3.25
CA GLY A 176 22.63 -9.76 -3.73
C GLY A 176 23.60 -10.24 -2.64
N LEU A 177 24.92 -10.09 -2.89
CA LEU A 177 25.94 -10.35 -1.88
C LEU A 177 26.15 -9.10 -1.02
N GLY A 178 25.71 -9.14 0.24
CA GLY A 178 25.85 -8.02 1.19
C GLY A 178 24.50 -7.42 1.60
N ALA A 179 24.51 -6.17 2.08
CA ALA A 179 23.33 -5.45 2.57
C ALA A 179 23.32 -3.98 2.07
N ALA A 180 23.80 -3.75 0.86
CA ALA A 180 23.96 -2.40 0.34
C ALA A 180 22.59 -1.72 0.06
N THR A 181 21.66 -2.44 -0.56
CA THR A 181 20.32 -1.94 -0.87
C THR A 181 19.51 -1.75 0.41
N THR A 182 19.55 -2.72 1.34
CA THR A 182 18.92 -2.62 2.67
C THR A 182 19.42 -1.38 3.42
N THR A 183 20.73 -1.17 3.49
CA THR A 183 21.32 -0.01 4.18
C THR A 183 20.91 1.30 3.50
N TYR A 184 20.87 1.33 2.18
CA TYR A 184 20.43 2.51 1.43
C TYR A 184 18.96 2.83 1.71
N TYR A 185 18.07 1.83 1.67
CA TYR A 185 16.64 1.99 1.92
C TYR A 185 16.36 2.46 3.36
N ASP A 186 17.04 1.84 4.33
CA ASP A 186 16.92 2.22 5.74
C ASP A 186 17.30 3.69 6.01
N ARG A 187 18.35 4.17 5.35
CA ARG A 187 18.85 5.54 5.56
C ARG A 187 18.15 6.60 4.71
N ARG A 188 17.70 6.25 3.51
CA ARG A 188 17.32 7.25 2.51
C ARG A 188 15.86 7.17 2.07
N LEU A 189 15.25 5.96 2.10
CA LEU A 189 13.92 5.74 1.55
C LEU A 189 12.83 5.81 2.61
N VAL A 190 12.93 5.01 3.68
CA VAL A 190 11.84 4.84 4.63
C VAL A 190 11.56 6.10 5.45
N THR A 191 10.29 6.31 5.80
CA THR A 191 9.87 7.34 6.76
C THR A 191 10.21 6.94 8.20
N ALA A 192 10.10 7.84 9.16
CA ALA A 192 10.48 7.59 10.55
C ALA A 192 9.70 6.43 11.20
N ASP A 193 8.46 6.20 10.78
CA ASP A 193 7.57 5.10 11.19
C ASP A 193 7.63 3.88 10.25
N GLY A 194 8.42 3.97 9.19
CA GLY A 194 8.62 2.92 8.20
C GLY A 194 9.63 1.86 8.62
N PHE A 195 9.79 0.84 7.79
CA PHE A 195 10.76 -0.23 7.97
C PHE A 195 11.25 -0.78 6.63
N VAL A 196 12.35 -1.52 6.68
CA VAL A 196 12.87 -2.28 5.53
C VAL A 196 12.73 -3.77 5.82
N GLU A 197 12.18 -4.51 4.85
CA GLU A 197 12.28 -5.96 4.76
C GLU A 197 13.36 -6.30 3.72
N THR A 198 14.21 -7.28 4.01
CA THR A 198 15.27 -7.70 3.11
C THR A 198 14.98 -9.06 2.47
N ALA A 199 15.03 -9.11 1.15
CA ALA A 199 15.13 -10.35 0.38
C ALA A 199 16.57 -10.64 0.04
N LYS A 200 17.05 -11.86 0.33
CA LYS A 200 18.40 -12.33 -0.03
C LYS A 200 18.41 -12.83 -1.47
N GLY A 201 18.38 -11.88 -2.41
CA GLY A 201 18.22 -12.13 -3.83
C GLY A 201 16.76 -12.38 -4.23
N PHE A 202 16.53 -12.46 -5.56
CA PHE A 202 15.17 -12.60 -6.11
C PHE A 202 14.49 -13.90 -5.69
N LEU A 203 15.20 -14.99 -5.50
CA LEU A 203 14.61 -16.26 -5.04
C LEU A 203 14.00 -16.17 -3.64
N ASP A 204 14.44 -15.23 -2.82
CA ASP A 204 13.88 -14.97 -1.49
C ASP A 204 12.76 -13.92 -1.48
N PHE A 205 12.51 -13.27 -2.63
CA PHE A 205 11.46 -12.25 -2.75
C PHE A 205 10.07 -12.74 -2.32
N PRO A 206 9.60 -13.96 -2.68
CA PRO A 206 8.29 -14.43 -2.25
C PRO A 206 8.12 -14.51 -0.73
N ARG A 207 9.17 -14.89 0.01
CA ARG A 207 9.17 -14.89 1.48
C ARG A 207 9.10 -13.45 2.00
N ALA A 208 9.96 -12.59 1.48
CA ALA A 208 10.10 -11.23 1.96
C ALA A 208 8.82 -10.41 1.71
N ILE A 209 8.25 -10.45 0.49
CA ILE A 209 7.02 -9.70 0.18
C ILE A 209 5.84 -10.16 1.04
N ARG A 210 5.71 -11.47 1.29
CA ARG A 210 4.68 -12.00 2.17
C ARG A 210 4.85 -11.51 3.61
N ALA A 211 6.07 -11.57 4.16
CA ALA A 211 6.37 -11.08 5.51
C ALA A 211 6.06 -9.59 5.64
N LYS A 212 6.45 -8.82 4.64
CA LYS A 212 6.25 -7.38 4.58
C LYS A 212 4.78 -7.00 4.53
N ILE A 213 4.00 -7.54 3.59
CA ILE A 213 2.56 -7.26 3.48
C ILE A 213 1.83 -7.65 4.78
N ARG A 214 2.15 -8.81 5.37
CA ARG A 214 1.57 -9.20 6.68
C ARG A 214 1.79 -8.12 7.74
N ARG A 215 3.01 -7.58 7.85
CA ARG A 215 3.33 -6.52 8.82
C ARG A 215 2.56 -5.23 8.53
N GLU A 216 2.38 -4.86 7.28
CA GLU A 216 1.71 -3.63 6.85
C GLU A 216 0.21 -3.64 7.11
N VAL A 217 -0.45 -4.79 6.85
CA VAL A 217 -1.90 -4.91 7.00
C VAL A 217 -2.34 -5.46 8.36
N SER A 218 -1.43 -6.03 9.16
CA SER A 218 -1.75 -6.45 10.53
C SER A 218 -1.83 -5.23 11.43
N ARG A 219 -2.87 -5.18 12.28
CA ARG A 219 -2.90 -4.22 13.37
C ARG A 219 -1.73 -4.52 14.30
N VAL A 220 -0.82 -3.58 14.43
CA VAL A 220 0.03 -3.54 15.62
C VAL A 220 -0.90 -3.15 16.75
N MET A 221 -1.36 -4.15 17.52
CA MET A 221 -2.01 -3.86 18.79
C MET A 221 -0.93 -3.30 19.70
N GLY A 222 -0.89 -1.97 19.83
CA GLY A 222 -0.11 -1.25 20.83
C GLY A 222 -0.85 -1.23 22.16
#